data_5d87b14878bd8664f3692f7135b86e64
#
_entry.id   5d87b14878bd8664f3692f7135b86e64
#
_cell.length_a   1.000
_cell.length_b   1.000
_cell.length_c   1.000
_cell.angle_alpha   90.00
_cell.angle_beta   90.00
_cell.angle_gamma   90.00
#
_symmetry.space_group_name_H-M   'P 1'
#
loop_
_entity.id
_entity.type
_entity.pdbx_description
1 polymer ?
#
loop_
_entity_poly.entity_id
_entity_poly.type
_entity_poly.pdbx_seq_one_letter_code
_entity_poly.pdbx_strand_id
1 'polypeptide(L)' 'MPDIEAHITGTVWKIECEVGDQVEEGDAVVILESMKMEMPVEAEDSGKVKEVLCEEGQAVNEGDVLVVLE' A
#
# COMPACT_ATOMS: atom_id res chain seq x y z
N MET A 1 -8.19 0.10 13.72
CA MET A 1 -6.83 0.14 13.24
C MET A 1 -6.83 0.63 11.81
N PRO A 2 -5.97 1.56 11.45
CA PRO A 2 -5.96 2.09 10.10
C PRO A 2 -5.42 1.06 9.11
N ASP A 3 -6.17 0.84 8.06
CA ASP A 3 -5.75 -0.03 6.97
C ASP A 3 -5.49 0.85 5.76
N ILE A 4 -4.49 0.48 4.98
CA ILE A 4 -4.19 1.18 3.74
C ILE A 4 -4.71 0.32 2.60
N GLU A 5 -5.68 0.83 1.87
CA GLU A 5 -6.36 0.11 0.79
C GLU A 5 -5.93 0.62 -0.56
N ALA A 6 -6.02 -0.26 -1.56
CA ALA A 6 -5.80 0.15 -2.93
C ALA A 6 -6.90 1.12 -3.33
N HIS A 7 -6.52 2.24 -3.94
CA HIS A 7 -7.49 3.24 -4.40
C HIS A 7 -7.86 3.04 -5.87
N ILE A 8 -7.24 2.08 -6.54
CA ILE A 8 -7.51 1.72 -7.92
C ILE A 8 -7.31 0.23 -8.10
N THR A 9 -7.86 -0.32 -9.18
CA THR A 9 -7.56 -1.68 -9.60
C THR A 9 -6.26 -1.64 -10.41
N GLY A 10 -5.34 -2.53 -10.08
CA GLY A 10 -4.05 -2.58 -10.76
C GLY A 10 -3.19 -3.71 -10.25
N THR A 11 -1.89 -3.62 -10.49
CA THR A 11 -0.92 -4.62 -10.07
C THR A 11 0.07 -3.97 -9.11
N VAL A 12 0.45 -4.69 -8.05
CA VAL A 12 1.46 -4.20 -7.12
C VAL A 12 2.81 -4.21 -7.85
N TRP A 13 3.34 -3.02 -8.11
CA TRP A 13 4.61 -2.87 -8.79
C TRP A 13 5.77 -2.91 -7.82
N LYS A 14 5.61 -2.25 -6.69
CA LYS A 14 6.66 -2.20 -5.69
C LYS A 14 6.07 -1.94 -4.31
N ILE A 15 6.65 -2.57 -3.29
CA ILE A 15 6.27 -2.35 -1.90
C ILE A 15 7.39 -1.54 -1.26
N GLU A 16 7.05 -0.35 -0.76
CA GLU A 16 8.02 0.61 -0.22
C GLU A 16 8.16 0.55 1.30
N CYS A 17 7.40 -0.31 1.96
CA CYS A 17 7.46 -0.43 3.42
C CYS A 17 7.60 -1.89 3.84
N GLU A 18 8.00 -2.11 5.08
CA GLU A 18 8.14 -3.43 5.67
C GLU A 18 7.48 -3.45 7.04
N VAL A 19 7.14 -4.65 7.51
CA VAL A 19 6.61 -4.81 8.87
C VAL A 19 7.61 -4.22 9.87
N GLY A 20 7.12 -3.39 10.76
CA GLY A 20 7.92 -2.72 11.75
C GLY A 20 8.35 -1.30 11.39
N ASP A 21 8.16 -0.90 10.12
CA ASP A 21 8.49 0.45 9.69
C ASP A 21 7.50 1.45 10.24
N GLN A 22 8.01 2.63 10.57
CA GLN A 22 7.18 3.77 10.93
C GLN A 22 6.83 4.53 9.66
N VAL A 23 5.55 4.76 9.42
CA VAL A 23 5.08 5.57 8.29
C VAL A 23 4.32 6.77 8.79
N GLU A 24 4.29 7.81 7.97
CA GLU A 24 3.58 9.04 8.27
C GLU A 24 2.56 9.32 7.18
N GLU A 25 1.59 10.15 7.50
CA GLU A 25 0.61 10.59 6.52
C GLU A 25 1.31 11.16 5.29
N GLY A 26 0.92 10.67 4.12
CA GLY A 26 1.53 11.10 2.86
C GLY A 26 2.69 10.25 2.39
N ASP A 27 3.18 9.31 3.22
CA ASP A 27 4.25 8.41 2.79
C ASP A 27 3.71 7.37 1.82
N ALA A 28 4.41 7.15 0.71
CA ALA A 28 4.06 6.10 -0.23
C ALA A 28 4.46 4.75 0.38
N VAL A 29 3.52 3.84 0.49
CA VAL A 29 3.77 2.51 1.07
C VAL A 29 3.78 1.42 0.03
N VAL A 30 3.02 1.58 -1.05
CA VAL A 30 2.95 0.62 -2.14
C VAL A 30 2.79 1.42 -3.43
N ILE A 31 3.40 0.94 -4.49
CA ILE A 31 3.21 1.54 -5.81
C ILE A 31 2.44 0.56 -6.66
N LEU A 32 1.31 1.02 -7.20
CA LEU A 32 0.48 0.21 -8.09
C LEU A 32 0.71 0.64 -9.53
N GLU A 33 0.68 -0.34 -10.43
CA GLU A 33 0.73 -0.08 -11.86
C GLU A 33 -0.64 -0.33 -12.47
N SER A 34 -1.14 0.64 -13.22
CA SER A 34 -2.40 0.52 -13.94
C SER A 34 -2.28 1.28 -15.24
N MET A 35 -2.66 0.64 -16.33
CA MET A 35 -2.64 1.28 -17.67
C MET A 35 -1.28 1.89 -18.00
N LYS A 36 -0.20 1.17 -17.68
CA LYS A 36 1.19 1.58 -17.92
C LYS A 36 1.62 2.81 -17.13
N MET A 37 0.85 3.15 -16.08
CA MET A 37 1.19 4.27 -15.18
C MET A 37 1.42 3.71 -13.79
N GLU A 38 2.41 4.27 -13.11
CA GLU A 38 2.71 3.92 -11.74
C GLU A 38 2.07 4.95 -10.82
N MET A 39 1.33 4.47 -9.82
CA MET A 39 0.65 5.36 -8.89
C MET A 39 0.96 4.95 -7.46
N PRO A 40 1.43 5.89 -6.63
CA PRO A 40 1.71 5.56 -5.24
C PRO A 40 0.42 5.48 -4.43
N VAL A 41 0.36 4.50 -3.53
CA VAL A 41 -0.67 4.43 -2.51
C VAL A 41 -0.04 5.00 -1.26
N GLU A 42 -0.59 6.09 -0.77
CA GLU A 42 -0.03 6.80 0.37
C GLU A 42 -0.79 6.48 1.64
N ALA A 43 -0.08 6.51 2.75
CA ALA A 43 -0.72 6.34 4.05
C ALA A 43 -1.58 7.55 4.36
N GLU A 44 -2.80 7.31 4.83
CA GLU A 44 -3.70 8.39 5.23
C GLU A 44 -3.47 8.81 6.68
N ASP A 45 -2.84 7.94 7.46
CA ASP A 45 -2.53 8.18 8.85
C ASP A 45 -1.11 7.75 9.14
N SER A 46 -0.52 8.31 10.19
CA SER A 46 0.77 7.82 10.66
C SER A 46 0.57 6.61 11.55
N GLY A 47 1.57 5.75 11.59
CA GLY A 47 1.53 4.55 12.41
C GLY A 47 2.67 3.61 12.05
N LYS A 48 2.70 2.49 12.74
CA LYS A 48 3.72 1.47 12.51
C LYS A 48 3.11 0.35 11.68
N VAL A 49 3.83 -0.12 10.69
CA VAL A 49 3.37 -1.21 9.82
C VAL A 49 3.27 -2.49 10.63
N LYS A 50 2.07 -3.01 10.76
CA LYS A 50 1.78 -4.26 11.47
C LYS A 50 1.86 -5.44 10.53
N GLU A 51 1.26 -5.31 9.34
CA GLU A 51 1.22 -6.37 8.34
C GLU A 51 1.26 -5.78 6.95
N VAL A 52 1.90 -6.51 6.04
CA VAL A 52 1.85 -6.22 4.61
C VAL A 52 1.10 -7.39 3.97
N LEU A 53 -0.07 -7.10 3.40
CA LEU A 53 -0.99 -8.13 2.90
C LEU A 53 -0.95 -8.31 1.39
N CYS A 54 0.04 -7.72 0.73
CA CYS A 54 0.18 -7.84 -0.71
C CYS A 54 1.61 -8.22 -1.07
N GLU A 55 1.81 -8.64 -2.31
CA GLU A 55 3.13 -9.02 -2.82
C GLU A 55 3.35 -8.33 -4.15
N GLU A 56 4.61 -8.11 -4.49
CA GLU A 56 4.97 -7.53 -5.78
C GLU A 56 4.53 -8.46 -6.90
N GLY A 57 3.91 -7.90 -7.91
CA GLY A 57 3.37 -8.66 -9.03
C GLY A 57 1.94 -9.14 -8.83
N GLN A 58 1.35 -8.92 -7.65
CA GLN A 58 -0.01 -9.34 -7.35
C GLN A 58 -1.02 -8.36 -7.93
N ALA A 59 -2.08 -8.90 -8.54
CA ALA A 59 -3.20 -8.08 -8.99
C ALA A 59 -4.10 -7.76 -7.80
N VAL A 60 -4.51 -6.51 -7.68
CA VAL A 60 -5.38 -6.05 -6.60
C VAL A 60 -6.54 -5.23 -7.17
N ASN A 61 -7.63 -5.19 -6.41
CA ASN A 61 -8.81 -4.42 -6.78
C ASN A 61 -8.96 -3.25 -5.82
N GLU A 62 -9.66 -2.22 -6.27
CA GLU A 62 -9.98 -1.08 -5.41
C GLU A 62 -10.64 -1.58 -4.13
N GLY A 63 -10.18 -1.12 -3.00
CA GLY A 63 -10.69 -1.53 -1.69
C GLY A 63 -9.94 -2.68 -1.05
N ASP A 64 -9.06 -3.36 -1.79
CA ASP A 64 -8.26 -4.42 -1.18
C ASP A 64 -7.28 -3.83 -0.19
N VAL A 65 -7.20 -4.41 1.00
CA VAL A 65 -6.26 -3.95 2.03
C VAL A 65 -4.85 -4.39 1.65
N LEU A 66 -3.94 -3.44 1.56
CA LEU A 66 -2.56 -3.69 1.19
C LEU A 66 -1.63 -3.73 2.39
N VAL A 67 -1.84 -2.83 3.33
CA VAL A 67 -0.99 -2.69 4.52
C VAL A 67 -1.88 -2.39 5.70
N VAL A 68 -1.55 -2.98 6.84
CA VAL A 68 -2.26 -2.72 8.11
C VAL A 68 -1.30 -1.99 9.03
N LEU A 69 -1.76 -0.88 9.58
CA LEU A 69 -0.98 -0.10 10.56
C LEU A 69 -1.49 -0.38 11.97
N GLU A 70 -0.62 -0.23 12.92
CA GLU A 70 -0.96 -0.30 14.35
C GLU A 70 -1.50 1.04 14.83
#